data_5a36300a02e64d976614428ea77f5efb
#
_entry.id   5a36300a02e64d976614428ea77f5efb
#
_cell.length_a   1.000
_cell.length_b   1.000
_cell.length_c   1.000
_cell.angle_alpha   90.00
_cell.angle_beta   90.00
_cell.angle_gamma   90.00
#
_symmetry.space_group_name_H-M   'P 1'
#
loop_
_entity.id
_entity.type
_entity.pdbx_description
1 polymer ?
#
loop_
_entity_poly.entity_id
_entity_poly.type
_entity_poly.pdbx_seq_one_letter_code
_entity_poly.pdbx_strand_id
1 'polypeptide(L)'
;MKKVLKNIFASALPQIMNIITNLILPSMIILRFGSEINGLISSIKVIISYVSIVGAGIATATTQRLYEPVAKKQTNVVRGMLNASNKMFNKFGTIYCVIVVIVAILYPLFIDTNIEYITIVLLMLAMSISGASEFFAIGRCRSLLYADQKTYVCTLAQAASIFLSLLIALLMLKLNMNIIFIQLAISLVYVFRAAFLIGYINKNYPELSDYKKEKPINSVVEKRKDAMIHQLSGLVVSGSQTTILTVLMGLGVASVYSVYNIVFSGLQSICSNLSTALTPFLGREYALDNREKMLKMYDFIEFTFFNIVAFIYSVTMIMIVPFVSIYTKKADINYIYPIFAVIFVYTSAFYILKIPSNALINISGHFKETRWRAILEAVLTLGLSIILTKLLGIDGVVLGTGIALAWRCLDTIVYSNKNILFCKNKKSILRLIRVLVILSITAFFSLKMPINVTNFLSWIKYAIITSVVIIIILIINVLIFDLQTLKDLKKVIKRKKSKDNT
;
A
#
# COMPACT_ATOMS: atom_id res chain seq x y z
N MET A 1 -11.62 -11.74 23.21
CA MET A 1 -10.98 -12.64 22.23
C MET A 1 -11.78 -12.82 20.94
N LYS A 2 -13.07 -13.24 20.95
CA LYS A 2 -13.90 -13.42 19.73
C LYS A 2 -13.97 -12.17 18.82
N LYS A 3 -14.15 -10.94 19.37
CA LYS A 3 -14.18 -9.70 18.58
C LYS A 3 -12.84 -9.41 17.89
N VAL A 4 -11.72 -9.66 18.56
CA VAL A 4 -10.37 -9.44 18.01
C VAL A 4 -10.10 -10.39 16.84
N LEU A 5 -10.39 -11.68 16.99
CA LEU A 5 -10.26 -12.66 15.90
C LEU A 5 -11.15 -12.28 14.71
N LYS A 6 -12.41 -11.87 14.94
CA LYS A 6 -13.32 -11.41 13.90
C LYS A 6 -12.77 -10.20 13.14
N ASN A 7 -12.18 -9.23 13.85
CA ASN A 7 -11.56 -8.06 13.24
C ASN A 7 -10.33 -8.44 12.39
N ILE A 8 -9.49 -9.37 12.86
CA ILE A 8 -8.30 -9.83 12.12
C ILE A 8 -8.72 -10.52 10.82
N PHE A 9 -9.62 -11.50 10.88
CA PHE A 9 -10.09 -12.18 9.67
C PHE A 9 -10.81 -11.24 8.72
N ALA A 10 -11.67 -10.36 9.23
CA ALA A 10 -12.39 -9.40 8.40
C ALA A 10 -11.45 -8.40 7.71
N SER A 11 -10.32 -8.02 8.31
CA SER A 11 -9.36 -7.09 7.71
C SER A 11 -8.53 -7.70 6.57
N ALA A 12 -8.41 -9.02 6.51
CA ALA A 12 -7.72 -9.71 5.40
C ALA A 12 -8.58 -9.76 4.12
N LEU A 13 -9.91 -9.82 4.23
CA LEU A 13 -10.82 -9.95 3.09
C LEU A 13 -10.69 -8.82 2.06
N PRO A 14 -10.69 -7.53 2.42
CA PRO A 14 -10.52 -6.45 1.43
C PRO A 14 -9.19 -6.55 0.68
N GLN A 15 -8.12 -7.01 1.34
CA GLN A 15 -6.81 -7.15 0.71
C GLN A 15 -6.84 -8.25 -0.36
N ILE A 16 -7.44 -9.41 -0.03
CA ILE A 16 -7.60 -10.52 -0.99
C ILE A 16 -8.46 -10.05 -2.17
N MET A 17 -9.59 -9.39 -1.92
CA MET A 17 -10.46 -8.88 -2.98
C MET A 17 -9.75 -7.83 -3.85
N ASN A 18 -8.94 -6.93 -3.26
CA ASN A 18 -8.13 -5.98 -4.01
C ASN A 18 -7.11 -6.66 -4.92
N ILE A 19 -6.40 -7.68 -4.43
CA ILE A 19 -5.43 -8.44 -5.24
C ILE A 19 -6.16 -9.08 -6.43
N ILE A 20 -7.27 -9.74 -6.21
CA ILE A 20 -8.09 -10.38 -7.25
C ILE A 20 -8.58 -9.34 -8.27
N THR A 21 -9.15 -8.23 -7.80
CA THR A 21 -9.67 -7.17 -8.67
C THR A 21 -8.56 -6.53 -9.50
N ASN A 22 -7.42 -6.23 -8.88
CA ASN A 22 -6.27 -5.64 -9.58
C ASN A 22 -5.61 -6.61 -10.56
N LEU A 23 -5.74 -7.93 -10.37
CA LEU A 23 -5.27 -8.91 -11.35
C LEU A 23 -6.24 -9.08 -12.53
N ILE A 24 -7.55 -9.04 -12.30
CA ILE A 24 -8.54 -9.35 -13.35
C ILE A 24 -8.88 -8.11 -14.18
N LEU A 25 -9.22 -7.00 -13.51
CA LEU A 25 -9.83 -5.85 -14.18
C LEU A 25 -8.91 -5.15 -15.18
N PRO A 26 -7.61 -4.87 -14.90
CA PRO A 26 -6.74 -4.24 -15.90
C PRO A 26 -6.53 -5.09 -17.15
N SER A 27 -6.38 -6.41 -17.04
CA SER A 27 -6.26 -7.29 -18.19
C SER A 27 -7.49 -7.20 -19.10
N MET A 28 -8.69 -7.22 -18.51
CA MET A 28 -9.95 -7.09 -19.26
C MET A 28 -10.09 -5.70 -19.90
N ILE A 29 -9.64 -4.64 -19.25
CA ILE A 29 -9.66 -3.28 -19.78
C ILE A 29 -8.67 -3.17 -20.95
N ILE A 30 -7.44 -3.67 -20.83
CA ILE A 30 -6.44 -3.68 -21.90
C ILE A 30 -6.99 -4.42 -23.13
N LEU A 31 -7.56 -5.59 -22.95
CA LEU A 31 -8.10 -6.40 -24.02
C LEU A 31 -9.26 -5.72 -24.77
N ARG A 32 -10.05 -4.90 -24.08
CA ARG A 32 -11.24 -4.30 -24.67
C ARG A 32 -11.07 -2.87 -25.15
N PHE A 33 -10.35 -2.07 -24.39
CA PHE A 33 -10.23 -0.62 -24.64
C PHE A 33 -8.81 -0.18 -24.98
N GLY A 34 -7.86 -1.12 -24.95
CA GLY A 34 -6.45 -0.83 -25.23
C GLY A 34 -5.66 -0.35 -24.01
N SER A 35 -4.37 -0.26 -24.22
CA SER A 35 -3.39 0.09 -23.18
C SER A 35 -3.47 1.56 -22.75
N GLU A 36 -3.83 2.49 -23.65
CA GLU A 36 -3.98 3.91 -23.31
C GLU A 36 -5.07 4.14 -22.26
N ILE A 37 -6.23 3.48 -22.40
CA ILE A 37 -7.33 3.58 -21.41
C ILE A 37 -6.91 2.99 -20.07
N ASN A 38 -6.18 1.87 -20.04
CA ASN A 38 -5.68 1.32 -18.78
C ASN A 38 -4.65 2.25 -18.13
N GLY A 39 -3.76 2.85 -18.91
CA GLY A 39 -2.81 3.87 -18.45
C GLY A 39 -3.51 5.10 -17.89
N LEU A 40 -4.55 5.61 -18.60
CA LEU A 40 -5.37 6.72 -18.14
C LEU A 40 -6.05 6.43 -16.80
N ILE A 41 -6.71 5.28 -16.66
CA ILE A 41 -7.35 4.89 -15.39
C ILE A 41 -6.32 4.79 -14.26
N SER A 42 -5.14 4.24 -14.53
CA SER A 42 -4.07 4.13 -13.54
C SER A 42 -3.54 5.50 -13.12
N SER A 43 -3.36 6.42 -14.06
CA SER A 43 -2.94 7.79 -13.80
C SER A 43 -4.01 8.58 -13.02
N ILE A 44 -5.27 8.49 -13.41
CA ILE A 44 -6.39 9.12 -12.69
C ILE A 44 -6.47 8.62 -11.24
N LYS A 45 -6.30 7.31 -10.99
CA LYS A 45 -6.27 6.75 -9.62
C LYS A 45 -5.19 7.39 -8.76
N VAL A 46 -4.00 7.59 -9.32
CA VAL A 46 -2.88 8.22 -8.61
C VAL A 46 -3.20 9.68 -8.30
N ILE A 47 -3.72 10.44 -9.27
CA ILE A 47 -4.12 11.84 -9.09
C ILE A 47 -5.20 11.97 -8.00
N ILE A 48 -6.24 11.13 -8.06
CA ILE A 48 -7.29 11.10 -7.03
C ILE A 48 -6.69 10.80 -5.66
N SER A 49 -5.69 9.91 -5.56
CA SER A 49 -5.03 9.61 -4.30
C SER A 49 -4.26 10.82 -3.74
N TYR A 50 -3.61 11.61 -4.60
CA TYR A 50 -2.95 12.86 -4.19
C TYR A 50 -3.96 13.90 -3.69
N VAL A 51 -5.07 14.09 -4.39
CA VAL A 51 -6.10 15.04 -3.95
C VAL A 51 -6.74 14.58 -2.64
N SER A 52 -6.92 13.28 -2.44
CA SER A 52 -7.49 12.70 -1.23
C SER A 52 -6.66 12.96 0.04
N ILE A 53 -5.38 13.32 -0.11
CA ILE A 53 -4.50 13.61 1.04
C ILE A 53 -4.96 14.85 1.84
N VAL A 54 -5.73 15.73 1.23
CA VAL A 54 -6.32 16.91 1.90
C VAL A 54 -7.06 16.51 3.18
N GLY A 55 -7.65 15.31 3.21
CA GLY A 55 -8.30 14.73 4.38
C GLY A 55 -7.44 13.81 5.24
N ALA A 56 -6.17 13.65 4.90
CA ALA A 56 -5.28 12.75 5.63
C ALA A 56 -5.21 13.11 7.12
N GLY A 57 -5.24 12.08 7.96
CA GLY A 57 -5.16 12.23 9.41
C GLY A 57 -6.46 12.67 10.11
N ILE A 58 -7.54 13.12 9.40
CA ILE A 58 -8.81 13.47 10.07
C ILE A 58 -9.42 12.24 10.73
N ALA A 59 -9.55 11.15 9.98
CA ALA A 59 -10.12 9.91 10.50
C ALA A 59 -9.30 9.37 11.68
N THR A 60 -7.98 9.35 11.58
CA THR A 60 -7.08 8.84 12.63
C THR A 60 -7.18 9.66 13.90
N ALA A 61 -7.10 11.01 13.79
CA ALA A 61 -7.20 11.90 14.95
C ALA A 61 -8.59 11.83 15.60
N THR A 62 -9.66 11.76 14.80
CA THR A 62 -11.02 11.59 15.31
C THR A 62 -11.17 10.26 16.05
N THR A 63 -10.69 9.17 15.47
CA THR A 63 -10.74 7.84 16.11
C THR A 63 -10.00 7.82 17.44
N GLN A 64 -8.78 8.37 17.49
CA GLN A 64 -7.99 8.43 18.73
C GLN A 64 -8.69 9.18 19.86
N ARG A 65 -9.34 10.30 19.54
CA ARG A 65 -10.09 11.10 20.52
C ARG A 65 -11.41 10.45 20.94
N LEU A 66 -12.01 9.64 20.08
CA LEU A 66 -13.27 8.94 20.38
C LEU A 66 -13.10 7.72 21.29
N TYR A 67 -11.90 7.14 21.43
CA TYR A 67 -11.71 5.91 22.24
C TYR A 67 -12.22 6.07 23.68
N GLU A 68 -11.81 7.12 24.38
CA GLU A 68 -12.17 7.32 25.77
C GLU A 68 -13.66 7.66 25.97
N PRO A 69 -14.26 8.64 25.25
CA PRO A 69 -15.68 8.95 25.39
C PRO A 69 -16.61 7.81 25.00
N VAL A 70 -16.24 7.03 23.97
CA VAL A 70 -17.02 5.83 23.57
C VAL A 70 -16.93 4.75 24.63
N ALA A 71 -15.74 4.48 25.17
CA ALA A 71 -15.56 3.49 26.26
C ALA A 71 -16.31 3.87 27.54
N LYS A 72 -16.36 5.18 27.88
CA LYS A 72 -17.08 5.74 29.02
C LYS A 72 -18.56 5.99 28.77
N LYS A 73 -19.08 5.70 27.56
CA LYS A 73 -20.47 5.94 27.14
C LYS A 73 -20.94 7.40 27.33
N GLN A 74 -20.04 8.37 27.11
CA GLN A 74 -20.32 9.81 27.22
C GLN A 74 -20.98 10.34 25.95
N THR A 75 -22.26 10.05 25.76
CA THR A 75 -23.02 10.29 24.51
C THR A 75 -22.92 11.74 24.02
N ASN A 76 -23.05 12.75 24.90
CA ASN A 76 -22.99 14.16 24.52
C ASN A 76 -21.60 14.57 24.00
N VAL A 77 -20.52 14.06 24.66
CA VAL A 77 -19.16 14.29 24.22
C VAL A 77 -18.91 13.64 22.84
N VAL A 78 -19.36 12.38 22.68
CA VAL A 78 -19.27 11.67 21.40
C VAL A 78 -20.02 12.42 20.29
N ARG A 79 -21.25 12.93 20.55
CA ARG A 79 -22.02 13.75 19.61
C ARG A 79 -21.24 15.01 19.22
N GLY A 80 -20.70 15.77 20.18
CA GLY A 80 -19.94 16.99 19.93
C GLY A 80 -18.68 16.73 19.09
N MET A 81 -17.96 15.64 19.37
CA MET A 81 -16.79 15.23 18.58
C MET A 81 -17.17 14.76 17.17
N LEU A 82 -18.26 14.02 17.02
CA LEU A 82 -18.78 13.62 15.70
C LEU A 82 -19.23 14.82 14.89
N ASN A 83 -19.85 15.84 15.51
CA ASN A 83 -20.23 17.07 14.83
C ASN A 83 -19.00 17.85 14.34
N ALA A 84 -17.99 18.03 15.19
CA ALA A 84 -16.73 18.67 14.79
C ALA A 84 -16.05 17.91 13.63
N SER A 85 -15.96 16.58 13.74
CA SER A 85 -15.41 15.71 12.70
C SER A 85 -16.20 15.83 11.38
N ASN A 86 -17.55 15.80 11.44
CA ASN A 86 -18.40 15.93 10.26
C ASN A 86 -18.20 17.26 9.54
N LYS A 87 -18.13 18.37 10.28
CA LYS A 87 -17.84 19.71 9.70
C LYS A 87 -16.50 19.72 8.98
N MET A 88 -15.48 19.09 9.57
CA MET A 88 -14.16 18.98 8.96
C MET A 88 -14.19 18.11 7.70
N PHE A 89 -14.78 16.91 7.77
CA PHE A 89 -14.91 16.04 6.63
C PHE A 89 -15.67 16.72 5.48
N ASN A 90 -16.76 17.44 5.75
CA ASN A 90 -17.49 18.18 4.73
C ASN A 90 -16.65 19.31 4.14
N LYS A 91 -15.94 20.11 4.97
CA LYS A 91 -15.05 21.17 4.48
C LYS A 91 -13.98 20.62 3.53
N PHE A 92 -13.29 19.57 3.94
CA PHE A 92 -12.25 18.95 3.11
C PHE A 92 -12.82 18.18 1.92
N GLY A 93 -14.03 17.62 2.04
CA GLY A 93 -14.76 17.01 0.93
C GLY A 93 -15.13 18.03 -0.14
N THR A 94 -15.56 19.24 0.25
CA THR A 94 -15.82 20.34 -0.70
C THR A 94 -14.51 20.77 -1.38
N ILE A 95 -13.43 20.96 -0.63
CA ILE A 95 -12.11 21.26 -1.20
C ILE A 95 -11.66 20.17 -2.18
N TYR A 96 -11.82 18.89 -1.81
CA TYR A 96 -11.54 17.74 -2.68
C TYR A 96 -12.33 17.83 -3.99
N CYS A 97 -13.65 18.06 -3.94
CA CYS A 97 -14.47 18.17 -5.14
C CYS A 97 -14.04 19.34 -6.04
N VAL A 98 -13.75 20.50 -5.46
CA VAL A 98 -13.27 21.68 -6.22
C VAL A 98 -11.94 21.36 -6.92
N ILE A 99 -10.96 20.79 -6.19
CA ILE A 99 -9.66 20.43 -6.77
C ILE A 99 -9.84 19.37 -7.88
N VAL A 100 -10.69 18.36 -7.65
CA VAL A 100 -10.94 17.33 -8.67
C VAL A 100 -11.52 17.93 -9.94
N VAL A 101 -12.49 18.84 -9.85
CA VAL A 101 -13.08 19.51 -11.04
C VAL A 101 -12.00 20.32 -11.78
N ILE A 102 -11.21 21.11 -11.05
CA ILE A 102 -10.12 21.89 -11.66
C ILE A 102 -9.12 20.96 -12.36
N VAL A 103 -8.69 19.90 -11.67
CA VAL A 103 -7.72 18.95 -12.24
C VAL A 103 -8.35 18.17 -13.39
N ALA A 104 -9.62 17.81 -13.36
CA ALA A 104 -10.29 17.12 -14.45
C ALA A 104 -10.32 17.97 -15.75
N ILE A 105 -10.46 19.28 -15.62
CA ILE A 105 -10.42 20.21 -16.77
C ILE A 105 -8.97 20.43 -17.26
N LEU A 106 -8.02 20.56 -16.35
CA LEU A 106 -6.64 20.88 -16.72
C LEU A 106 -5.83 19.65 -17.17
N TYR A 107 -6.07 18.48 -16.59
CA TYR A 107 -5.26 17.27 -16.79
C TYR A 107 -5.15 16.84 -18.26
N PRO A 108 -6.23 16.85 -19.07
CA PRO A 108 -6.11 16.48 -20.49
C PRO A 108 -5.17 17.40 -21.29
N LEU A 109 -4.93 18.65 -20.85
CA LEU A 109 -4.04 19.60 -21.53
C LEU A 109 -2.54 19.26 -21.36
N PHE A 110 -2.20 18.40 -20.38
CA PHE A 110 -0.83 17.99 -20.07
C PHE A 110 -0.47 16.59 -20.56
N ILE A 111 -1.40 15.93 -21.29
CA ILE A 111 -1.20 14.57 -21.76
C ILE A 111 -1.28 14.56 -23.27
N ASP A 112 -0.29 13.92 -23.91
CA ASP A 112 -0.35 13.61 -25.32
C ASP A 112 -1.07 12.26 -25.51
N THR A 113 -2.29 12.29 -26.09
CA THR A 113 -3.15 11.11 -26.25
C THR A 113 -4.19 11.33 -27.35
N ASN A 114 -4.59 10.23 -27.98
CA ASN A 114 -5.70 10.23 -28.95
C ASN A 114 -7.09 10.13 -28.31
N ILE A 115 -7.17 10.04 -26.97
CA ILE A 115 -8.45 9.96 -26.26
C ILE A 115 -9.11 11.34 -26.24
N GLU A 116 -10.39 11.40 -26.60
CA GLU A 116 -11.16 12.64 -26.61
C GLU A 116 -11.11 13.34 -25.23
N TYR A 117 -10.91 14.66 -25.26
CA TYR A 117 -10.85 15.52 -24.08
C TYR A 117 -12.00 15.25 -23.09
N ILE A 118 -13.25 15.23 -23.61
CA ILE A 118 -14.45 15.05 -22.78
C ILE A 118 -14.49 13.66 -22.12
N THR A 119 -13.96 12.64 -22.78
CA THR A 119 -13.86 11.28 -22.23
C THR A 119 -12.93 11.24 -21.01
N ILE A 120 -11.79 11.93 -21.05
CA ILE A 120 -10.85 12.02 -19.92
C ILE A 120 -11.50 12.74 -18.75
N VAL A 121 -12.17 13.89 -19.01
CA VAL A 121 -12.87 14.66 -17.98
C VAL A 121 -13.96 13.83 -17.30
N LEU A 122 -14.81 13.17 -18.09
CA LEU A 122 -15.91 12.35 -17.57
C LEU A 122 -15.40 11.13 -16.78
N LEU A 123 -14.34 10.46 -17.25
CA LEU A 123 -13.71 9.37 -16.52
C LEU A 123 -13.18 9.84 -15.16
N MET A 124 -12.51 10.98 -15.12
CA MET A 124 -11.96 11.52 -13.89
C MET A 124 -13.05 11.91 -12.90
N LEU A 125 -14.12 12.54 -13.37
CA LEU A 125 -15.28 12.87 -12.54
C LEU A 125 -15.98 11.61 -12.02
N ALA A 126 -16.23 10.62 -12.89
CA ALA A 126 -16.85 9.36 -12.51
C ALA A 126 -16.03 8.61 -11.43
N MET A 127 -14.71 8.51 -11.60
CA MET A 127 -13.85 7.82 -10.66
C MET A 127 -13.69 8.57 -9.33
N SER A 128 -13.80 9.89 -9.32
CA SER A 128 -13.67 10.72 -8.11
C SER A 128 -14.85 10.60 -7.14
N ILE A 129 -16.00 10.11 -7.58
CA ILE A 129 -17.19 9.88 -6.73
C ILE A 129 -16.84 8.95 -5.56
N SER A 130 -16.00 7.95 -5.77
CA SER A 130 -15.54 7.04 -4.72
C SER A 130 -14.78 7.78 -3.62
N GLY A 131 -13.89 8.72 -3.97
CA GLY A 131 -13.17 9.58 -3.03
C GLY A 131 -14.10 10.57 -2.31
N ALA A 132 -15.05 11.18 -3.01
CA ALA A 132 -16.05 12.05 -2.41
C ALA A 132 -16.86 11.30 -1.34
N SER A 133 -17.28 10.06 -1.61
CA SER A 133 -18.03 9.25 -0.64
C SER A 133 -17.25 8.99 0.65
N GLU A 134 -15.93 8.90 0.59
CA GLU A 134 -15.06 8.75 1.75
C GLU A 134 -15.12 9.99 2.65
N PHE A 135 -15.12 11.20 2.08
CA PHE A 135 -15.20 12.44 2.84
C PHE A 135 -16.59 12.68 3.42
N PHE A 136 -17.63 12.61 2.60
CA PHE A 136 -18.96 13.04 3.04
C PHE A 136 -19.68 12.03 3.95
N ALA A 137 -19.26 10.77 3.96
CA ALA A 137 -19.94 9.72 4.70
C ALA A 137 -19.03 8.72 5.42
N ILE A 138 -18.17 8.03 4.66
CA ILE A 138 -17.46 6.83 5.15
C ILE A 138 -16.47 7.17 6.27
N GLY A 139 -15.70 8.27 6.13
CA GLY A 139 -14.65 8.64 7.07
C GLY A 139 -15.16 8.83 8.50
N ARG A 140 -16.31 9.53 8.67
CA ARG A 140 -16.98 9.71 9.96
C ARG A 140 -17.47 8.38 10.53
N CYS A 141 -18.16 7.58 9.72
CA CYS A 141 -18.67 6.27 10.14
C CYS A 141 -17.55 5.34 10.58
N ARG A 142 -16.46 5.33 9.82
CA ARG A 142 -15.26 4.54 10.13
C ARG A 142 -14.64 4.97 11.46
N SER A 143 -14.50 6.26 11.73
CA SER A 143 -13.93 6.76 12.98
C SER A 143 -14.69 6.30 14.20
N LEU A 144 -16.02 6.33 14.18
CA LEU A 144 -16.88 5.86 15.27
C LEU A 144 -16.76 4.32 15.45
N LEU A 145 -16.91 3.56 14.36
CA LEU A 145 -16.89 2.10 14.43
C LEU A 145 -15.52 1.55 14.85
N TYR A 146 -14.43 2.23 14.49
CA TYR A 146 -13.09 1.88 14.95
C TYR A 146 -12.93 2.16 16.44
N ALA A 147 -13.44 3.29 16.92
CA ALA A 147 -13.42 3.63 18.35
C ALA A 147 -14.22 2.63 19.20
N ASP A 148 -15.34 2.10 18.67
CA ASP A 148 -16.16 1.06 19.34
C ASP A 148 -15.67 -0.38 19.05
N GLN A 149 -14.45 -0.55 18.53
CA GLN A 149 -13.86 -1.87 18.22
C GLN A 149 -14.70 -2.73 17.26
N LYS A 150 -15.58 -2.12 16.45
CA LYS A 150 -16.40 -2.77 15.41
C LYS A 150 -15.79 -2.57 14.01
N THR A 151 -14.47 -2.64 13.91
CA THR A 151 -13.74 -2.46 12.63
C THR A 151 -14.21 -3.45 11.56
N TYR A 152 -14.63 -4.66 11.97
CA TYR A 152 -15.13 -5.69 11.06
C TYR A 152 -16.32 -5.22 10.21
N VAL A 153 -17.16 -4.30 10.70
CA VAL A 153 -18.30 -3.78 9.90
C VAL A 153 -17.78 -2.99 8.70
N CYS A 154 -16.81 -2.09 8.92
CA CYS A 154 -16.22 -1.29 7.86
C CYS A 154 -15.44 -2.16 6.87
N THR A 155 -14.67 -3.15 7.37
CA THR A 155 -13.84 -4.01 6.52
C THR A 155 -14.66 -4.99 5.70
N LEU A 156 -15.73 -5.57 6.25
CA LEU A 156 -16.66 -6.42 5.50
C LEU A 156 -17.43 -5.62 4.44
N ALA A 157 -17.93 -4.42 4.80
CA ALA A 157 -18.57 -3.53 3.83
C ALA A 157 -17.61 -3.14 2.70
N GLN A 158 -16.33 -2.92 3.01
CA GLN A 158 -15.30 -2.64 2.00
C GLN A 158 -15.05 -3.86 1.11
N ALA A 159 -14.89 -5.06 1.67
CA ALA A 159 -14.69 -6.29 0.89
C ALA A 159 -15.88 -6.57 -0.04
N ALA A 160 -17.11 -6.42 0.48
CA ALA A 160 -18.32 -6.58 -0.31
C ALA A 160 -18.40 -5.56 -1.46
N SER A 161 -18.01 -4.29 -1.21
CA SER A 161 -17.99 -3.26 -2.25
C SER A 161 -16.97 -3.56 -3.35
N ILE A 162 -15.76 -4.02 -3.01
CA ILE A 162 -14.73 -4.38 -3.98
C ILE A 162 -15.21 -5.57 -4.82
N PHE A 163 -15.77 -6.59 -4.19
CA PHE A 163 -16.31 -7.76 -4.89
C PHE A 163 -17.47 -7.39 -5.82
N LEU A 164 -18.43 -6.58 -5.34
CA LEU A 164 -19.56 -6.14 -6.15
C LEU A 164 -19.10 -5.25 -7.31
N SER A 165 -18.14 -4.36 -7.09
CA SER A 165 -17.53 -3.53 -8.14
C SER A 165 -16.88 -4.38 -9.23
N LEU A 166 -16.18 -5.46 -8.85
CA LEU A 166 -15.58 -6.39 -9.81
C LEU A 166 -16.68 -7.10 -10.63
N LEU A 167 -17.71 -7.64 -9.98
CA LEU A 167 -18.81 -8.33 -10.67
C LEU A 167 -19.53 -7.41 -11.67
N ILE A 168 -19.86 -6.18 -11.24
CA ILE A 168 -20.50 -5.17 -12.10
C ILE A 168 -19.60 -4.82 -13.28
N ALA A 169 -18.30 -4.60 -13.02
CA ALA A 169 -17.33 -4.29 -14.08
C ALA A 169 -17.26 -5.42 -15.11
N LEU A 170 -17.15 -6.68 -14.69
CA LEU A 170 -17.10 -7.84 -15.58
C LEU A 170 -18.40 -8.01 -16.38
N LEU A 171 -19.55 -7.81 -15.74
CA LEU A 171 -20.85 -7.87 -16.42
C LEU A 171 -20.95 -6.76 -17.50
N MET A 172 -20.63 -5.53 -17.16
CA MET A 172 -20.71 -4.40 -18.09
C MET A 172 -19.68 -4.51 -19.23
N LEU A 173 -18.47 -5.05 -18.95
CA LEU A 173 -17.50 -5.40 -19.97
C LEU A 173 -18.04 -6.44 -20.96
N LYS A 174 -18.70 -7.48 -20.46
CA LYS A 174 -19.36 -8.51 -21.31
C LYS A 174 -20.50 -7.94 -22.13
N LEU A 175 -21.24 -6.96 -21.60
CA LEU A 175 -22.33 -6.25 -22.28
C LEU A 175 -21.84 -5.17 -23.25
N ASN A 176 -20.54 -5.05 -23.46
CA ASN A 176 -19.94 -4.08 -24.39
C ASN A 176 -20.21 -2.59 -24.04
N MET A 177 -20.42 -2.28 -22.76
CA MET A 177 -20.67 -0.93 -22.29
C MET A 177 -19.44 -0.02 -22.43
N ASN A 178 -19.67 1.29 -22.56
CA ASN A 178 -18.60 2.29 -22.59
C ASN A 178 -17.87 2.35 -21.26
N ILE A 179 -16.56 2.63 -21.29
CA ILE A 179 -15.69 2.68 -20.10
C ILE A 179 -16.14 3.70 -19.06
N ILE A 180 -16.73 4.83 -19.49
CA ILE A 180 -17.27 5.87 -18.60
C ILE A 180 -18.38 5.29 -17.72
N PHE A 181 -19.33 4.56 -18.32
CA PHE A 181 -20.43 3.94 -17.57
C PHE A 181 -19.94 2.84 -16.64
N ILE A 182 -18.92 2.08 -17.05
CA ILE A 182 -18.29 1.05 -16.20
C ILE A 182 -17.68 1.70 -14.96
N GLN A 183 -16.88 2.76 -15.12
CA GLN A 183 -16.24 3.45 -14.00
C GLN A 183 -17.25 4.18 -13.11
N LEU A 184 -18.31 4.75 -13.69
CA LEU A 184 -19.41 5.33 -12.94
C LEU A 184 -20.11 4.29 -12.08
N ALA A 185 -20.45 3.12 -12.64
CA ALA A 185 -21.10 2.03 -11.91
C ALA A 185 -20.23 1.50 -10.76
N ILE A 186 -18.93 1.32 -11.01
CA ILE A 186 -17.95 0.97 -9.97
C ILE A 186 -17.99 2.02 -8.84
N SER A 187 -17.96 3.30 -9.18
CA SER A 187 -17.93 4.38 -8.19
C SER A 187 -19.24 4.50 -7.40
N LEU A 188 -20.39 4.22 -8.02
CA LEU A 188 -21.69 4.18 -7.34
C LEU A 188 -21.77 3.10 -6.27
N VAL A 189 -21.07 1.97 -6.43
CA VAL A 189 -21.00 0.95 -5.37
C VAL A 189 -20.41 1.52 -4.07
N TYR A 190 -19.49 2.46 -4.14
CA TYR A 190 -18.93 3.12 -2.95
C TYR A 190 -19.95 4.08 -2.30
N VAL A 191 -20.84 4.68 -3.07
CA VAL A 191 -21.97 5.45 -2.54
C VAL A 191 -22.94 4.53 -1.81
N PHE A 192 -23.27 3.36 -2.36
CA PHE A 192 -24.08 2.37 -1.65
C PHE A 192 -23.42 1.88 -0.36
N ARG A 193 -22.08 1.67 -0.36
CA ARG A 193 -21.34 1.39 0.88
C ARG A 193 -21.50 2.49 1.91
N ALA A 194 -21.44 3.75 1.49
CA ALA A 194 -21.64 4.90 2.38
C ALA A 194 -23.06 4.89 2.98
N ALA A 195 -24.08 4.69 2.16
CA ALA A 195 -25.47 4.57 2.61
C ALA A 195 -25.67 3.42 3.60
N PHE A 196 -25.07 2.25 3.32
CA PHE A 196 -25.10 1.09 4.22
C PHE A 196 -24.49 1.42 5.59
N LEU A 197 -23.31 2.07 5.63
CA LEU A 197 -22.63 2.42 6.88
C LEU A 197 -23.42 3.45 7.69
N ILE A 198 -24.02 4.44 7.03
CA ILE A 198 -24.91 5.41 7.68
C ILE A 198 -26.13 4.70 8.26
N GLY A 199 -26.80 3.85 7.47
CA GLY A 199 -27.93 3.07 7.93
C GLY A 199 -27.59 2.15 9.12
N TYR A 200 -26.43 1.51 9.08
CA TYR A 200 -25.93 0.70 10.19
C TYR A 200 -25.75 1.52 11.47
N ILE A 201 -25.16 2.72 11.37
CA ILE A 201 -24.96 3.61 12.53
C ILE A 201 -26.31 4.08 13.06
N ASN A 202 -27.20 4.56 12.22
CA ASN A 202 -28.53 5.04 12.66
C ASN A 202 -29.33 3.94 13.37
N LYS A 203 -29.21 2.70 12.93
CA LYS A 203 -29.89 1.55 13.56
C LYS A 203 -29.26 1.12 14.90
N ASN A 204 -27.93 1.11 14.99
CA ASN A 204 -27.22 0.54 16.14
C ASN A 204 -26.76 1.58 17.16
N TYR A 205 -26.86 2.88 16.83
CA TYR A 205 -26.50 4.01 17.69
C TYR A 205 -27.56 5.13 17.57
N PRO A 206 -28.86 4.83 17.85
CA PRO A 206 -29.93 5.82 17.71
C PRO A 206 -29.68 7.06 18.57
N GLU A 207 -29.00 6.88 19.70
CA GLU A 207 -28.58 7.96 20.60
C GLU A 207 -27.59 8.95 19.96
N LEU A 208 -26.93 8.58 18.88
CA LEU A 208 -26.00 9.47 18.16
C LEU A 208 -26.63 10.10 16.90
N SER A 209 -27.89 9.84 16.56
CA SER A 209 -28.55 10.36 15.35
C SER A 209 -28.57 11.89 15.30
N ASP A 210 -28.76 12.53 16.44
CA ASP A 210 -28.86 13.97 16.61
C ASP A 210 -27.51 14.69 16.84
N TYR A 211 -26.39 14.07 16.50
CA TYR A 211 -25.04 14.63 16.75
C TYR A 211 -24.84 16.05 16.18
N LYS A 212 -25.56 16.45 15.13
CA LYS A 212 -25.49 17.79 14.51
C LYS A 212 -26.00 18.89 15.42
N LYS A 213 -26.89 18.58 16.38
CA LYS A 213 -27.46 19.55 17.32
C LYS A 213 -26.51 19.91 18.45
N GLU A 214 -25.50 19.05 18.72
CA GLU A 214 -24.54 19.27 19.80
C GLU A 214 -23.45 20.25 19.40
N LYS A 215 -22.93 21.04 20.36
CA LYS A 215 -21.83 21.99 20.11
C LYS A 215 -20.56 21.22 19.66
N PRO A 216 -19.89 21.64 18.56
CA PRO A 216 -18.70 20.95 18.07
C PRO A 216 -17.53 21.12 19.04
N ILE A 217 -16.84 20.02 19.38
CA ILE A 217 -15.65 20.00 20.24
C ILE A 217 -14.40 19.96 19.34
N ASN A 218 -13.73 21.10 19.17
CA ASN A 218 -12.65 21.29 18.19
C ASN A 218 -11.26 20.77 18.62
N SER A 219 -11.10 20.21 19.82
CA SER A 219 -9.80 19.71 20.32
C SER A 219 -9.18 18.56 19.50
N VAL A 220 -9.87 18.10 18.46
CA VAL A 220 -9.52 16.94 17.63
C VAL A 220 -8.29 17.18 16.72
N VAL A 221 -7.80 18.44 16.54
CA VAL A 221 -6.99 18.82 15.35
C VAL A 221 -5.51 19.14 15.60
N GLU A 222 -5.07 19.26 16.86
CA GLU A 222 -3.85 20.01 17.19
C GLU A 222 -2.47 19.35 16.92
N LYS A 223 -2.34 18.07 16.64
CA LYS A 223 -1.02 17.39 16.48
C LYS A 223 -0.86 16.65 15.14
N ARG A 224 -0.82 17.37 14.01
CA ARG A 224 -0.88 16.72 12.69
C ARG A 224 0.33 16.91 11.78
N LYS A 225 1.09 18.01 11.92
CA LYS A 225 2.02 18.46 10.85
C LYS A 225 3.09 17.42 10.47
N ASP A 226 3.75 16.82 11.46
CA ASP A 226 4.87 15.91 11.17
C ASP A 226 4.40 14.57 10.57
N ALA A 227 3.28 14.02 11.07
CA ALA A 227 2.68 12.81 10.49
C ALA A 227 2.15 13.05 9.06
N MET A 228 1.59 14.22 8.77
CA MET A 228 1.17 14.59 7.41
C MET A 228 2.36 14.66 6.45
N ILE A 229 3.50 15.22 6.86
CA ILE A 229 4.70 15.28 6.03
C ILE A 229 5.17 13.87 5.65
N HIS A 230 5.21 12.94 6.60
CA HIS A 230 5.56 11.55 6.32
C HIS A 230 4.56 10.87 5.36
N GLN A 231 3.25 11.14 5.51
CA GLN A 231 2.23 10.61 4.60
C GLN A 231 2.34 11.20 3.20
N LEU A 232 2.56 12.51 3.08
CA LEU A 232 2.79 13.21 1.80
C LEU A 232 4.00 12.64 1.08
N SER A 233 5.14 12.56 1.80
CA SER A 233 6.36 11.97 1.24
C SER A 233 6.14 10.53 0.77
N GLY A 234 5.43 9.73 1.55
CA GLY A 234 5.10 8.35 1.19
C GLY A 234 4.25 8.23 -0.08
N LEU A 235 3.25 9.13 -0.27
CA LEU A 235 2.45 9.15 -1.50
C LEU A 235 3.25 9.61 -2.72
N VAL A 236 4.12 10.58 -2.57
CA VAL A 236 5.05 11.00 -3.64
C VAL A 236 5.90 9.81 -4.07
N VAL A 237 6.51 9.11 -3.11
CA VAL A 237 7.37 7.94 -3.38
C VAL A 237 6.59 6.80 -4.06
N SER A 238 5.32 6.59 -3.74
CA SER A 238 4.54 5.46 -4.26
C SER A 238 3.75 5.74 -5.54
N GLY A 239 3.48 7.00 -5.87
CA GLY A 239 2.59 7.37 -6.97
C GLY A 239 3.26 8.18 -8.09
N SER A 240 4.40 8.83 -7.83
CA SER A 240 5.02 9.74 -8.81
C SER A 240 5.43 9.05 -10.12
N GLN A 241 5.77 7.77 -10.07
CA GLN A 241 6.23 7.02 -11.26
C GLN A 241 5.17 7.00 -12.36
N THR A 242 3.92 6.69 -11.99
CA THR A 242 2.81 6.69 -12.96
C THR A 242 2.63 8.07 -13.57
N THR A 243 2.64 9.13 -12.75
CA THR A 243 2.47 10.51 -13.22
C THR A 243 3.62 10.95 -14.12
N ILE A 244 4.87 10.67 -13.74
CA ILE A 244 6.06 10.98 -14.54
C ILE A 244 6.00 10.29 -15.91
N LEU A 245 5.67 8.99 -15.93
CA LEU A 245 5.55 8.25 -17.19
C LEU A 245 4.41 8.76 -18.05
N THR A 246 3.25 9.07 -17.47
CA THR A 246 2.12 9.61 -18.21
C THR A 246 2.48 10.91 -18.93
N VAL A 247 3.17 11.82 -18.23
CA VAL A 247 3.51 13.15 -18.78
C VAL A 247 4.69 13.10 -19.75
N LEU A 248 5.71 12.26 -19.47
CA LEU A 248 6.93 12.24 -20.29
C LEU A 248 6.91 11.20 -21.42
N MET A 249 6.14 10.13 -21.30
CA MET A 249 6.17 8.98 -22.21
C MET A 249 4.79 8.52 -22.70
N GLY A 250 3.72 9.13 -22.20
CA GLY A 250 2.34 8.84 -22.60
C GLY A 250 1.68 7.70 -21.81
N LEU A 251 0.38 7.54 -22.07
CA LEU A 251 -0.50 6.64 -21.33
C LEU A 251 -0.19 5.16 -21.57
N GLY A 252 0.26 4.77 -22.76
CA GLY A 252 0.64 3.39 -23.07
C GLY A 252 1.77 2.90 -22.15
N VAL A 253 2.83 3.71 -21.98
CA VAL A 253 3.96 3.37 -21.09
C VAL A 253 3.53 3.37 -19.61
N ALA A 254 2.65 4.28 -19.20
CA ALA A 254 2.06 4.25 -17.87
C ALA A 254 1.24 2.96 -17.64
N SER A 255 0.59 2.42 -18.68
CA SER A 255 -0.08 1.12 -18.62
C SER A 255 0.92 -0.02 -18.40
N VAL A 256 2.06 -0.02 -19.10
CA VAL A 256 3.13 -1.02 -18.86
C VAL A 256 3.56 -1.00 -17.41
N TYR A 257 3.91 0.18 -16.88
CA TYR A 257 4.27 0.33 -15.46
C TYR A 257 3.17 -0.20 -14.53
N SER A 258 1.90 0.10 -14.81
CA SER A 258 0.78 -0.30 -13.96
C SER A 258 0.62 -1.80 -13.85
N VAL A 259 0.86 -2.55 -14.93
CA VAL A 259 0.80 -4.03 -14.94
C VAL A 259 1.87 -4.64 -14.03
N TYR A 260 3.12 -4.16 -14.11
CA TYR A 260 4.17 -4.62 -13.19
C TYR A 260 3.85 -4.21 -11.74
N ASN A 261 3.35 -2.99 -11.54
CA ASN A 261 3.02 -2.48 -10.21
C ASN A 261 1.89 -3.25 -9.52
N ILE A 262 0.99 -3.92 -10.24
CA ILE A 262 -0.02 -4.82 -9.66
C ILE A 262 0.67 -5.90 -8.81
N VAL A 263 1.69 -6.55 -9.35
CA VAL A 263 2.41 -7.62 -8.65
C VAL A 263 3.17 -7.05 -7.45
N PHE A 264 3.95 -5.99 -7.66
CA PHE A 264 4.78 -5.42 -6.60
C PHE A 264 3.98 -4.79 -5.47
N SER A 265 2.90 -4.07 -5.76
CA SER A 265 2.01 -3.52 -4.75
C SER A 265 1.29 -4.61 -3.94
N GLY A 266 0.94 -5.72 -4.58
CA GLY A 266 0.40 -6.90 -3.90
C GLY A 266 1.40 -7.48 -2.88
N LEU A 267 2.65 -7.70 -3.29
CA LEU A 267 3.72 -8.18 -2.42
C LEU A 267 4.03 -7.22 -1.28
N GLN A 268 4.08 -5.92 -1.58
CA GLN A 268 4.26 -4.88 -0.57
C GLN A 268 3.14 -4.88 0.47
N SER A 269 1.89 -5.06 0.04
CA SER A 269 0.73 -5.14 0.94
C SER A 269 0.83 -6.31 1.90
N ILE A 270 1.23 -7.50 1.43
CA ILE A 270 1.44 -8.69 2.26
C ILE A 270 2.51 -8.42 3.33
N CYS A 271 3.67 -7.88 2.93
CA CYS A 271 4.76 -7.58 3.86
C CYS A 271 4.41 -6.48 4.87
N SER A 272 3.68 -5.44 4.44
CA SER A 272 3.22 -4.36 5.31
C SER A 272 2.23 -4.86 6.36
N ASN A 273 1.32 -5.78 5.99
CA ASN A 273 0.40 -6.42 6.94
C ASN A 273 1.15 -7.26 7.98
N LEU A 274 2.20 -7.99 7.56
CA LEU A 274 3.05 -8.73 8.47
C LEU A 274 3.76 -7.78 9.47
N SER A 275 4.27 -6.65 9.01
CA SER A 275 4.84 -5.62 9.88
C SER A 275 3.84 -5.11 10.90
N THR A 276 2.62 -4.78 10.45
CA THR A 276 1.55 -4.28 11.33
C THR A 276 1.23 -5.29 12.44
N ALA A 277 1.29 -6.59 12.15
CA ALA A 277 1.07 -7.64 13.15
C ALA A 277 2.22 -7.76 14.16
N LEU A 278 3.46 -7.48 13.75
CA LEU A 278 4.66 -7.62 14.60
C LEU A 278 5.03 -6.36 15.39
N THR A 279 4.67 -5.19 14.89
CA THR A 279 4.97 -3.88 15.51
C THR A 279 4.51 -3.75 16.97
N PRO A 280 3.30 -4.21 17.39
CA PRO A 280 2.87 -4.10 18.80
C PRO A 280 3.77 -4.85 19.78
N PHE A 281 4.38 -5.95 19.36
CA PHE A 281 5.31 -6.71 20.22
C PHE A 281 6.58 -5.92 20.50
N LEU A 282 7.14 -5.24 19.48
CA LEU A 282 8.27 -4.33 19.65
C LEU A 282 7.89 -3.13 20.53
N GLY A 283 6.71 -2.55 20.31
CA GLY A 283 6.20 -1.40 21.06
C GLY A 283 6.06 -1.71 22.56
N ARG A 284 5.62 -2.92 22.90
CA ARG A 284 5.54 -3.35 24.30
C ARG A 284 6.90 -3.40 24.98
N GLU A 285 7.90 -4.04 24.33
CA GLU A 285 9.23 -4.17 24.95
C GLU A 285 9.95 -2.81 25.01
N TYR A 286 9.69 -1.91 24.05
CA TYR A 286 10.15 -0.53 24.09
C TYR A 286 9.55 0.24 25.27
N ALA A 287 8.23 0.14 25.50
CA ALA A 287 7.52 0.81 26.59
C ALA A 287 7.93 0.30 27.98
N LEU A 288 8.39 -0.96 28.09
CA LEU A 288 8.88 -1.58 29.33
C LEU A 288 10.38 -1.30 29.56
N ASP A 289 11.02 -0.51 28.71
CA ASP A 289 12.47 -0.23 28.72
C ASP A 289 13.36 -1.50 28.78
N ASN A 290 12.84 -2.59 28.22
CA ASN A 290 13.55 -3.87 28.22
C ASN A 290 14.44 -3.99 26.98
N ARG A 291 15.57 -3.31 27.02
CA ARG A 291 16.52 -3.21 25.90
C ARG A 291 16.99 -4.59 25.37
N GLU A 292 17.29 -5.54 26.26
CA GLU A 292 17.80 -6.85 25.83
C GLU A 292 16.74 -7.63 25.02
N LYS A 293 15.50 -7.65 25.51
CA LYS A 293 14.41 -8.30 24.80
C LYS A 293 14.06 -7.56 23.50
N MET A 294 14.08 -6.23 23.53
CA MET A 294 13.85 -5.40 22.33
C MET A 294 14.88 -5.72 21.24
N LEU A 295 16.16 -5.79 21.57
CA LEU A 295 17.23 -6.16 20.63
C LEU A 295 17.01 -7.57 20.03
N LYS A 296 16.68 -8.58 20.87
CA LYS A 296 16.40 -9.94 20.40
C LYS A 296 15.15 -9.99 19.51
N MET A 297 14.11 -9.25 19.86
CA MET A 297 12.87 -9.18 19.10
C MET A 297 13.10 -8.49 17.74
N TYR A 298 13.82 -7.37 17.74
CA TYR A 298 14.16 -6.68 16.51
C TYR A 298 15.03 -7.54 15.59
N ASP A 299 16.08 -8.19 16.13
CA ASP A 299 16.92 -9.11 15.38
C ASP A 299 16.11 -10.24 14.73
N PHE A 300 15.13 -10.76 15.42
CA PHE A 300 14.20 -11.76 14.88
C PHE A 300 13.32 -11.20 13.75
N ILE A 301 12.74 -10.03 13.94
CA ILE A 301 11.88 -9.39 12.94
C ILE A 301 12.71 -9.05 11.69
N GLU A 302 13.87 -8.44 11.86
CA GLU A 302 14.77 -8.11 10.77
C GLU A 302 15.19 -9.38 10.01
N PHE A 303 15.64 -10.43 10.71
CA PHE A 303 15.98 -11.71 10.12
C PHE A 303 14.82 -12.30 9.30
N THR A 304 13.62 -12.28 9.86
CA THR A 304 12.42 -12.82 9.19
C THR A 304 12.09 -12.02 7.93
N PHE A 305 12.07 -10.68 8.02
CA PHE A 305 11.78 -9.83 6.87
C PHE A 305 12.83 -9.99 5.76
N PHE A 306 14.11 -10.02 6.08
CA PHE A 306 15.17 -10.14 5.09
C PHE A 306 15.10 -11.48 4.35
N ASN A 307 14.80 -12.58 5.04
CA ASN A 307 14.60 -13.88 4.39
C ASN A 307 13.31 -13.96 3.57
N ILE A 308 12.22 -13.35 4.04
CA ILE A 308 10.96 -13.24 3.27
C ILE A 308 11.21 -12.45 1.99
N VAL A 309 11.91 -11.32 2.06
CA VAL A 309 12.25 -10.50 0.89
C VAL A 309 13.14 -11.29 -0.06
N ALA A 310 14.20 -11.95 0.44
CA ALA A 310 15.06 -12.78 -0.38
C ALA A 310 14.28 -13.89 -1.10
N PHE A 311 13.32 -14.53 -0.43
CA PHE A 311 12.47 -15.55 -1.03
C PHE A 311 11.53 -14.98 -2.11
N ILE A 312 10.65 -14.07 -1.70
CA ILE A 312 9.57 -13.57 -2.55
C ILE A 312 10.15 -12.87 -3.78
N TYR A 313 11.14 -11.99 -3.59
CA TYR A 313 11.69 -11.20 -4.69
C TYR A 313 12.64 -11.99 -5.60
N SER A 314 13.29 -13.06 -5.11
CA SER A 314 14.02 -13.99 -5.97
C SER A 314 13.09 -14.79 -6.87
N VAL A 315 11.99 -15.30 -6.35
CA VAL A 315 10.95 -15.97 -7.17
C VAL A 315 10.34 -14.99 -8.16
N THR A 316 10.00 -13.77 -7.71
CA THR A 316 9.46 -12.73 -8.58
C THR A 316 10.44 -12.32 -9.66
N MET A 317 11.74 -12.23 -9.38
CA MET A 317 12.80 -11.90 -10.34
C MET A 317 12.77 -12.82 -11.57
N ILE A 318 12.56 -14.11 -11.35
CA ILE A 318 12.52 -15.11 -12.41
C ILE A 318 11.16 -15.17 -13.09
N MET A 319 10.08 -15.00 -12.32
CA MET A 319 8.72 -15.31 -12.77
C MET A 319 7.91 -14.10 -13.26
N ILE A 320 8.40 -12.86 -13.09
CA ILE A 320 7.64 -11.64 -13.43
C ILE A 320 7.50 -11.46 -14.94
N VAL A 321 8.56 -11.62 -15.71
CA VAL A 321 8.52 -11.48 -17.17
C VAL A 321 7.65 -12.58 -17.79
N PRO A 322 7.81 -13.88 -17.45
CA PRO A 322 6.87 -14.92 -17.84
C PRO A 322 5.41 -14.64 -17.47
N PHE A 323 5.15 -14.08 -16.28
CA PHE A 323 3.81 -13.68 -15.88
C PHE A 323 3.23 -12.61 -16.81
N VAL A 324 3.98 -11.52 -17.02
CA VAL A 324 3.55 -10.40 -17.88
C VAL A 324 3.29 -10.87 -19.31
N SER A 325 4.11 -11.78 -19.85
CA SER A 325 3.93 -12.31 -21.21
C SER A 325 2.59 -13.05 -21.40
N ILE A 326 2.12 -13.80 -20.38
CA ILE A 326 0.82 -14.45 -20.43
C ILE A 326 -0.30 -13.44 -20.18
N TYR A 327 -0.11 -12.56 -19.19
CA TYR A 327 -1.10 -11.61 -18.74
C TYR A 327 -1.48 -10.59 -19.83
N THR A 328 -0.51 -10.21 -20.67
CA THR A 328 -0.67 -9.22 -21.75
C THR A 328 -0.58 -9.82 -23.14
N LYS A 329 -0.80 -11.15 -23.28
CA LYS A 329 -0.61 -11.88 -24.55
C LYS A 329 -1.38 -11.31 -25.76
N LYS A 330 -2.51 -10.63 -25.52
CA LYS A 330 -3.37 -10.02 -26.55
C LYS A 330 -3.41 -8.49 -26.44
N ALA A 331 -2.42 -7.87 -25.80
CA ALA A 331 -2.35 -6.42 -25.71
C ALA A 331 -1.91 -5.80 -27.03
N ASP A 332 -2.27 -4.54 -27.22
CA ASP A 332 -1.99 -3.71 -28.40
C ASP A 332 -0.56 -3.16 -28.45
N ILE A 333 0.16 -3.17 -27.33
CA ILE A 333 1.56 -2.74 -27.22
C ILE A 333 2.43 -3.82 -26.55
N ASN A 334 3.75 -3.65 -26.65
CA ASN A 334 4.69 -4.53 -25.96
C ASN A 334 4.76 -4.19 -24.45
N TYR A 335 4.63 -5.23 -23.61
CA TYR A 335 4.77 -5.15 -22.16
C TYR A 335 6.02 -5.86 -21.62
N ILE A 336 6.82 -6.48 -22.49
CA ILE A 336 7.95 -7.31 -22.09
C ILE A 336 9.21 -6.45 -22.02
N TYR A 337 9.60 -6.08 -20.80
CA TYR A 337 10.77 -5.26 -20.48
C TYR A 337 11.62 -5.95 -19.39
N PRO A 338 12.56 -6.85 -19.76
CA PRO A 338 13.33 -7.63 -18.77
C PRO A 338 14.20 -6.77 -17.85
N ILE A 339 14.87 -5.74 -18.38
CA ILE A 339 15.72 -4.83 -17.58
C ILE A 339 14.86 -4.03 -16.60
N PHE A 340 13.75 -3.49 -17.05
CA PHE A 340 12.76 -2.82 -16.23
C PHE A 340 12.28 -3.71 -15.08
N ALA A 341 11.97 -4.98 -15.36
CA ALA A 341 11.55 -5.96 -14.37
C ALA A 341 12.60 -6.16 -13.27
N VAL A 342 13.87 -6.31 -13.66
CA VAL A 342 15.00 -6.45 -12.73
C VAL A 342 15.13 -5.24 -11.84
N ILE A 343 15.14 -4.02 -12.40
CA ILE A 343 15.25 -2.77 -11.64
C ILE A 343 14.06 -2.63 -10.69
N PHE A 344 12.85 -2.99 -11.14
CA PHE A 344 11.64 -2.89 -10.32
C PHE A 344 11.67 -3.86 -9.12
N VAL A 345 12.20 -5.07 -9.29
CA VAL A 345 12.40 -6.03 -8.19
C VAL A 345 13.31 -5.42 -7.11
N TYR A 346 14.46 -4.86 -7.48
CA TYR A 346 15.36 -4.22 -6.52
C TYR A 346 14.69 -3.03 -5.82
N THR A 347 14.02 -2.18 -6.58
CA THR A 347 13.29 -1.01 -6.05
C THR A 347 12.26 -1.41 -5.01
N SER A 348 11.45 -2.42 -5.33
CA SER A 348 10.43 -2.94 -4.42
C SER A 348 11.02 -3.68 -3.23
N ALA A 349 12.13 -4.41 -3.40
CA ALA A 349 12.85 -5.04 -2.30
C ALA A 349 13.38 -4.01 -1.30
N PHE A 350 14.00 -2.90 -1.74
CA PHE A 350 14.44 -1.83 -0.85
C PHE A 350 13.29 -1.20 -0.07
N TYR A 351 12.12 -1.04 -0.70
CA TYR A 351 10.92 -0.55 -0.02
C TYR A 351 10.53 -1.43 1.17
N ILE A 352 10.60 -2.76 1.02
CA ILE A 352 10.23 -3.71 2.09
C ILE A 352 11.34 -3.85 3.14
N LEU A 353 12.60 -3.87 2.73
CA LEU A 353 13.74 -4.01 3.65
C LEU A 353 13.85 -2.87 4.67
N LYS A 354 13.34 -1.68 4.36
CA LYS A 354 13.29 -0.56 5.33
C LYS A 354 12.17 -0.69 6.37
N ILE A 355 11.17 -1.58 6.18
CA ILE A 355 9.96 -1.65 7.04
C ILE A 355 10.29 -1.94 8.51
N PRO A 356 11.15 -2.92 8.88
CA PRO A 356 11.48 -3.19 10.29
C PRO A 356 12.08 -1.97 11.00
N SER A 357 12.99 -1.27 10.35
CA SER A 357 13.62 -0.06 10.90
C SER A 357 12.63 1.11 11.01
N ASN A 358 11.75 1.29 10.02
CA ASN A 358 10.68 2.29 10.10
C ASN A 358 9.69 1.99 11.23
N ALA A 359 9.40 0.71 11.52
CA ALA A 359 8.54 0.33 12.63
C ALA A 359 9.13 0.80 13.98
N LEU A 360 10.45 0.70 14.17
CA LEU A 360 11.13 1.23 15.35
C LEU A 360 11.03 2.76 15.45
N ILE A 361 11.26 3.47 14.35
CA ILE A 361 11.13 4.94 14.28
C ILE A 361 9.71 5.37 14.68
N ASN A 362 8.70 4.64 14.20
CA ASN A 362 7.30 4.91 14.53
C ASN A 362 6.99 4.65 16.01
N ILE A 363 7.49 3.55 16.57
CA ILE A 363 7.29 3.17 17.97
C ILE A 363 7.97 4.17 18.93
N SER A 364 9.19 4.58 18.60
CA SER A 364 9.95 5.55 19.40
C SER A 364 9.47 6.99 19.28
N GLY A 365 8.58 7.27 18.30
CA GLY A 365 8.05 8.61 18.05
C GLY A 365 9.04 9.58 17.42
N HIS A 366 10.15 9.11 16.84
CA HIS A 366 11.20 9.92 16.23
C HIS A 366 10.78 10.55 14.89
N PHE A 367 9.53 11.05 14.80
CA PHE A 367 8.99 11.66 13.57
C PHE A 367 9.66 13.01 13.25
N LYS A 368 9.94 13.83 14.28
CA LYS A 368 10.58 15.15 14.13
C LYS A 368 12.01 15.01 13.61
N GLU A 369 12.76 14.08 14.18
CA GLU A 369 14.17 13.82 13.87
C GLU A 369 14.35 13.22 12.47
N THR A 370 13.34 12.50 11.97
CA THR A 370 13.38 11.81 10.66
C THR A 370 12.60 12.52 9.56
N ARG A 371 11.90 13.62 9.86
CA ARG A 371 11.07 14.37 8.91
C ARG A 371 11.84 14.83 7.67
N TRP A 372 13.00 15.46 7.84
CA TRP A 372 13.78 15.97 6.71
C TRP A 372 14.29 14.86 5.80
N ARG A 373 14.53 13.65 6.36
CA ARG A 373 14.94 12.46 5.61
C ARG A 373 13.80 11.92 4.73
N ALA A 374 12.57 11.98 5.21
CA ALA A 374 11.41 11.64 4.41
C ALA A 374 11.17 12.64 3.27
N ILE A 375 11.41 13.94 3.51
CA ILE A 375 11.36 14.97 2.47
C ILE A 375 12.46 14.70 1.42
N LEU A 376 13.69 14.42 1.87
CA LEU A 376 14.81 14.12 0.97
C LEU A 376 14.53 12.86 0.12
N GLU A 377 13.96 11.79 0.71
CA GLU A 377 13.52 10.60 -0.03
C GLU A 377 12.55 10.97 -1.15
N ALA A 378 11.56 11.82 -0.87
CA ALA A 378 10.58 12.27 -1.87
C ALA A 378 11.22 13.15 -2.97
N VAL A 379 12.10 14.08 -2.59
CA VAL A 379 12.83 14.95 -3.54
C VAL A 379 13.77 14.14 -4.43
N LEU A 380 14.52 13.19 -3.86
CA LEU A 380 15.38 12.30 -4.64
C LEU A 380 14.55 11.41 -5.58
N THR A 381 13.42 10.86 -5.09
CA THR A 381 12.52 10.06 -5.93
C THR A 381 12.03 10.86 -7.13
N LEU A 382 11.50 12.07 -6.93
CA LEU A 382 11.01 12.92 -8.03
C LEU A 382 12.15 13.35 -8.96
N GLY A 383 13.22 13.92 -8.41
CA GLY A 383 14.31 14.49 -9.20
C GLY A 383 15.02 13.41 -10.03
N LEU A 384 15.45 12.32 -9.41
CA LEU A 384 16.13 11.25 -10.12
C LEU A 384 15.20 10.54 -11.11
N SER A 385 13.93 10.30 -10.74
CA SER A 385 13.00 9.67 -11.68
C SER A 385 12.74 10.53 -12.91
N ILE A 386 12.57 11.85 -12.78
CA ILE A 386 12.38 12.74 -13.92
C ILE A 386 13.64 12.77 -14.81
N ILE A 387 14.82 12.95 -14.22
CA ILE A 387 16.08 13.04 -14.95
C ILE A 387 16.36 11.71 -15.68
N LEU A 388 16.30 10.61 -14.95
CA LEU A 388 16.62 9.30 -15.53
C LEU A 388 15.55 8.82 -16.53
N THR A 389 14.29 9.20 -16.36
CA THR A 389 13.26 8.88 -17.38
C THR A 389 13.55 9.55 -18.71
N LYS A 390 14.03 10.80 -18.71
CA LYS A 390 14.44 11.48 -19.94
C LYS A 390 15.65 10.84 -20.61
N LEU A 391 16.54 10.20 -19.86
CA LEU A 391 17.76 9.56 -20.35
C LEU A 391 17.57 8.08 -20.75
N LEU A 392 16.80 7.33 -19.98
CA LEU A 392 16.70 5.86 -20.05
C LEU A 392 15.27 5.38 -20.32
N GLY A 393 14.34 6.27 -20.58
CA GLY A 393 12.94 5.91 -20.82
C GLY A 393 12.28 5.29 -19.57
N ILE A 394 11.48 4.24 -19.77
CA ILE A 394 10.71 3.56 -18.71
C ILE A 394 11.61 3.01 -17.60
N ASP A 395 12.82 2.54 -17.93
CA ASP A 395 13.78 2.01 -16.95
C ASP A 395 14.22 3.09 -15.97
N GLY A 396 14.32 4.33 -16.45
CA GLY A 396 14.80 5.47 -15.68
C GLY A 396 13.89 5.84 -14.51
N VAL A 397 12.56 5.73 -14.65
CA VAL A 397 11.63 6.09 -13.58
C VAL A 397 11.79 5.18 -12.37
N VAL A 398 11.98 3.87 -12.62
CA VAL A 398 12.13 2.89 -11.55
C VAL A 398 13.54 2.91 -10.96
N LEU A 399 14.55 3.17 -11.82
CA LEU A 399 15.93 3.31 -11.35
C LEU A 399 16.08 4.52 -10.43
N GLY A 400 15.51 5.67 -10.78
CA GLY A 400 15.52 6.87 -9.94
C GLY A 400 14.86 6.65 -8.59
N THR A 401 13.69 6.02 -8.58
CA THR A 401 13.00 5.60 -7.34
C THR A 401 13.84 4.59 -6.57
N GLY A 402 14.46 3.61 -7.24
CA GLY A 402 15.30 2.58 -6.64
C GLY A 402 16.51 3.15 -5.91
N ILE A 403 17.20 4.12 -6.49
CA ILE A 403 18.33 4.82 -5.86
C ILE A 403 17.87 5.55 -4.59
N ALA A 404 16.76 6.29 -4.66
CA ALA A 404 16.20 6.99 -3.50
C ALA A 404 15.81 6.02 -2.38
N LEU A 405 15.18 4.88 -2.71
CA LEU A 405 14.79 3.85 -1.76
C LEU A 405 15.98 3.07 -1.19
N ALA A 406 17.02 2.82 -1.99
CA ALA A 406 18.26 2.21 -1.52
C ALA A 406 18.94 3.08 -0.47
N TRP A 407 19.08 4.39 -0.77
CA TRP A 407 19.58 5.37 0.20
C TRP A 407 18.71 5.37 1.48
N ARG A 408 17.40 5.43 1.33
CA ARG A 408 16.49 5.46 2.48
C ARG A 408 16.52 4.18 3.30
N CYS A 409 16.68 3.02 2.66
CA CYS A 409 16.82 1.73 3.34
C CYS A 409 18.07 1.72 4.23
N LEU A 410 19.21 2.14 3.69
CA LEU A 410 20.47 2.26 4.46
C LEU A 410 20.33 3.28 5.60
N ASP A 411 19.77 4.45 5.31
CA ASP A 411 19.57 5.51 6.29
C ASP A 411 18.70 5.07 7.48
N THR A 412 17.57 4.38 7.21
CA THR A 412 16.67 3.90 8.28
C THR A 412 17.34 2.83 9.13
N ILE A 413 18.09 1.89 8.53
CA ILE A 413 18.85 0.87 9.25
C ILE A 413 19.90 1.51 10.17
N VAL A 414 20.71 2.42 9.62
CA VAL A 414 21.77 3.11 10.38
C VAL A 414 21.16 3.96 11.49
N TYR A 415 20.11 4.71 11.19
CA TYR A 415 19.44 5.57 12.17
C TYR A 415 18.85 4.78 13.34
N SER A 416 18.08 3.73 13.04
CA SER A 416 17.41 2.92 14.07
C SER A 416 18.43 2.19 14.95
N ASN A 417 19.49 1.61 14.36
CA ASN A 417 20.53 0.93 15.12
C ASN A 417 21.32 1.89 16.01
N LYS A 418 21.68 3.09 15.49
CA LYS A 418 22.50 4.07 16.23
C LYS A 418 21.69 4.79 17.30
N ASN A 419 20.49 5.28 17.01
CA ASN A 419 19.77 6.25 17.84
C ASN A 419 18.63 5.61 18.68
N ILE A 420 18.19 4.39 18.35
CA ILE A 420 17.10 3.71 19.07
C ILE A 420 17.60 2.45 19.76
N LEU A 421 18.31 1.60 19.03
CA LEU A 421 18.81 0.33 19.55
C LEU A 421 20.19 0.46 20.22
N PHE A 422 20.95 1.50 19.90
CA PHE A 422 22.33 1.70 20.34
C PHE A 422 23.24 0.50 20.09
N CYS A 423 23.15 -0.09 18.89
CA CYS A 423 23.89 -1.28 18.47
C CYS A 423 24.69 -1.04 17.18
N LYS A 424 25.62 -1.96 16.86
CA LYS A 424 26.44 -1.88 15.65
C LYS A 424 25.64 -2.25 14.40
N ASN A 425 25.81 -1.52 13.30
CA ASN A 425 25.13 -1.72 12.02
C ASN A 425 25.60 -2.99 11.27
N LYS A 426 26.76 -3.58 11.63
CA LYS A 426 27.44 -4.63 10.85
C LYS A 426 26.51 -5.80 10.51
N LYS A 427 25.70 -6.28 11.46
CA LYS A 427 24.82 -7.44 11.26
C LYS A 427 23.72 -7.16 10.24
N SER A 428 23.02 -6.02 10.36
CA SER A 428 21.97 -5.59 9.44
C SER A 428 22.51 -5.33 8.03
N ILE A 429 23.69 -4.69 7.93
CA ILE A 429 24.32 -4.41 6.64
C ILE A 429 24.75 -5.71 5.95
N LEU A 430 25.34 -6.67 6.69
CA LEU A 430 25.71 -7.96 6.12
C LEU A 430 24.48 -8.75 5.63
N ARG A 431 23.35 -8.70 6.35
CA ARG A 431 22.09 -9.29 5.90
C ARG A 431 21.60 -8.63 4.62
N LEU A 432 21.65 -7.29 4.56
CA LEU A 432 21.27 -6.53 3.35
C LEU A 432 22.12 -6.96 2.15
N ILE A 433 23.45 -7.01 2.30
CA ILE A 433 24.37 -7.43 1.23
C ILE A 433 24.03 -8.84 0.76
N ARG A 434 23.78 -9.79 1.67
CA ARG A 434 23.41 -11.17 1.30
C ARG A 434 22.12 -11.24 0.49
N VAL A 435 21.09 -10.47 0.88
CA VAL A 435 19.85 -10.39 0.10
C VAL A 435 20.15 -9.88 -1.31
N LEU A 436 20.92 -8.80 -1.43
CA LEU A 436 21.30 -8.24 -2.73
C LEU A 436 22.10 -9.22 -3.59
N VAL A 437 23.02 -9.98 -3.00
CA VAL A 437 23.78 -11.03 -3.72
C VAL A 437 22.84 -12.11 -4.25
N ILE A 438 21.90 -12.60 -3.43
CA ILE A 438 20.92 -13.61 -3.86
C ILE A 438 20.05 -13.05 -5.01
N LEU A 439 19.59 -11.81 -4.89
CA LEU A 439 18.83 -11.14 -5.96
C LEU A 439 19.68 -10.97 -7.23
N SER A 440 20.97 -10.67 -7.11
CA SER A 440 21.86 -10.53 -8.28
C SER A 440 22.08 -11.86 -9.00
N ILE A 441 22.25 -12.95 -8.26
CA ILE A 441 22.33 -14.29 -8.84
C ILE A 441 21.04 -14.63 -9.59
N THR A 442 19.88 -14.40 -8.97
CA THR A 442 18.58 -14.68 -9.61
C THR A 442 18.30 -13.76 -10.79
N ALA A 443 18.75 -12.49 -10.77
CA ALA A 443 18.67 -11.58 -11.90
C ALA A 443 19.50 -12.08 -13.10
N PHE A 444 20.72 -12.55 -12.84
CA PHE A 444 21.57 -13.14 -13.88
C PHE A 444 20.87 -14.33 -14.56
N PHE A 445 20.31 -15.26 -13.78
CA PHE A 445 19.56 -16.39 -14.33
C PHE A 445 18.30 -15.95 -15.08
N SER A 446 17.55 -14.99 -14.57
CA SER A 446 16.36 -14.46 -15.23
C SER A 446 16.63 -13.86 -16.61
N LEU A 447 17.78 -13.16 -16.76
CA LEU A 447 18.16 -12.52 -18.03
C LEU A 447 18.81 -13.51 -19.01
N LYS A 448 19.56 -14.50 -18.55
CA LYS A 448 20.31 -15.45 -19.39
C LYS A 448 19.50 -16.70 -19.78
N MET A 449 18.56 -17.11 -18.93
CA MET A 449 17.75 -18.31 -19.11
C MET A 449 16.26 -18.00 -18.97
N PRO A 450 15.66 -17.25 -19.92
CA PRO A 450 14.26 -16.89 -19.85
C PRO A 450 13.37 -18.14 -19.89
N ILE A 451 12.44 -18.24 -18.95
CA ILE A 451 11.50 -19.35 -18.88
C ILE A 451 10.34 -19.05 -19.84
N ASN A 452 10.18 -19.89 -20.86
CA ASN A 452 9.05 -19.79 -21.77
C ASN A 452 7.82 -20.50 -21.18
N VAL A 453 6.75 -19.75 -21.02
CA VAL A 453 5.46 -20.22 -20.51
C VAL A 453 4.36 -20.00 -21.55
N THR A 454 3.45 -20.93 -21.69
CA THR A 454 2.36 -20.84 -22.66
C THR A 454 1.01 -20.46 -22.03
N ASN A 455 0.84 -20.78 -20.75
CA ASN A 455 -0.40 -20.56 -19.99
C ASN A 455 -0.12 -20.41 -18.48
N PHE A 456 -1.14 -20.02 -17.72
CA PHE A 456 -1.02 -19.84 -16.26
C PHE A 456 -0.70 -21.13 -15.51
N LEU A 457 -1.12 -22.30 -16.01
CA LEU A 457 -0.82 -23.57 -15.36
C LEU A 457 0.68 -23.91 -15.45
N SER A 458 1.28 -23.70 -16.63
CA SER A 458 2.74 -23.87 -16.81
C SER A 458 3.51 -22.85 -15.96
N TRP A 459 3.03 -21.61 -15.87
CA TRP A 459 3.62 -20.58 -15.01
C TRP A 459 3.60 -21.00 -13.53
N ILE A 460 2.48 -21.51 -13.01
CA ILE A 460 2.38 -22.01 -11.62
C ILE A 460 3.37 -23.17 -11.39
N LYS A 461 3.49 -24.11 -12.34
CA LYS A 461 4.46 -25.21 -12.26
C LYS A 461 5.88 -24.69 -12.08
N TYR A 462 6.32 -23.77 -12.94
CA TYR A 462 7.67 -23.19 -12.84
C TYR A 462 7.83 -22.33 -11.59
N ALA A 463 6.81 -21.61 -11.16
CA ALA A 463 6.85 -20.85 -9.91
C ALA A 463 7.07 -21.76 -8.68
N ILE A 464 6.43 -22.94 -8.65
CA ILE A 464 6.65 -23.94 -7.58
C ILE A 464 8.10 -24.47 -7.62
N ILE A 465 8.58 -24.85 -8.80
CA ILE A 465 9.95 -25.35 -8.97
C ILE A 465 10.97 -24.30 -8.51
N THR A 466 10.82 -23.07 -9.00
CA THR A 466 11.67 -21.94 -8.61
C THR A 466 11.62 -21.69 -7.11
N SER A 467 10.43 -21.75 -6.50
CA SER A 467 10.24 -21.57 -5.06
C SER A 467 11.01 -22.63 -4.25
N VAL A 468 10.95 -23.89 -4.66
CA VAL A 468 11.70 -24.98 -4.00
C VAL A 468 13.21 -24.74 -4.08
N VAL A 469 13.73 -24.39 -5.25
CA VAL A 469 15.14 -24.08 -5.44
C VAL A 469 15.60 -22.92 -4.56
N ILE A 470 14.84 -21.83 -4.54
CA ILE A 470 15.16 -20.65 -3.71
C ILE A 470 15.09 -20.98 -2.22
N ILE A 471 14.12 -21.79 -1.78
CA ILE A 471 14.04 -22.24 -0.38
C ILE A 471 15.32 -23.01 0.01
N ILE A 472 15.79 -23.90 -0.83
CA ILE A 472 17.04 -24.65 -0.56
C ILE A 472 18.24 -23.70 -0.42
N ILE A 473 18.38 -22.73 -1.35
CA ILE A 473 19.43 -21.71 -1.29
C ILE A 473 19.35 -20.90 0.02
N LEU A 474 18.15 -20.50 0.42
CA LEU A 474 17.95 -19.73 1.65
C LEU A 474 18.22 -20.56 2.91
N ILE A 475 17.85 -21.83 2.93
CA ILE A 475 18.18 -22.73 4.05
C ILE A 475 19.70 -22.82 4.20
N ILE A 476 20.42 -23.03 3.11
CA ILE A 476 21.91 -23.06 3.11
C ILE A 476 22.48 -21.73 3.63
N ASN A 477 21.96 -20.60 3.11
CA ASN A 477 22.38 -19.27 3.55
C ASN A 477 22.18 -19.07 5.07
N VAL A 478 21.02 -19.45 5.58
CA VAL A 478 20.68 -19.32 7.02
C VAL A 478 21.53 -20.24 7.88
N LEU A 479 21.79 -21.47 7.43
CA LEU A 479 22.64 -22.42 8.16
C LEU A 479 24.09 -21.94 8.24
N ILE A 480 24.59 -21.26 7.21
CA ILE A 480 25.97 -20.74 7.19
C ILE A 480 26.10 -19.48 8.04
N PHE A 481 25.17 -18.53 7.92
CA PHE A 481 25.39 -17.17 8.42
C PHE A 481 24.52 -16.76 9.62
N ASP A 482 23.34 -17.38 9.86
CA ASP A 482 22.38 -16.98 10.89
C ASP A 482 22.01 -18.12 11.86
N LEU A 483 22.85 -19.14 11.98
CA LEU A 483 22.61 -20.33 12.82
C LEU A 483 22.41 -19.95 14.31
N GLN A 484 23.08 -18.91 14.80
CA GLN A 484 22.92 -18.39 16.15
C GLN A 484 21.52 -17.83 16.38
N THR A 485 21.02 -17.01 15.44
CA THR A 485 19.66 -16.44 15.51
C THR A 485 18.59 -17.54 15.53
N LEU A 486 18.78 -18.63 14.75
CA LEU A 486 17.90 -19.80 14.77
C LEU A 486 17.94 -20.55 16.12
N LYS A 487 19.12 -20.72 16.73
CA LYS A 487 19.26 -21.37 18.03
C LYS A 487 18.57 -20.57 19.14
N ASP A 488 18.67 -19.24 19.11
CA ASP A 488 18.05 -18.36 20.07
C ASP A 488 16.51 -18.38 19.95
N LEU A 489 15.99 -18.45 18.71
CA LEU A 489 14.57 -18.67 18.44
C LEU A 489 14.02 -19.98 19.02
N LYS A 490 14.73 -21.08 18.79
CA LYS A 490 14.33 -22.39 19.34
C LYS A 490 14.25 -22.38 20.87
N LYS A 491 15.16 -21.65 21.53
CA LYS A 491 15.15 -21.47 22.99
C LYS A 491 13.91 -20.68 23.47
N VAL A 492 13.55 -19.62 22.76
CA VAL A 492 12.37 -18.79 23.09
C VAL A 492 11.08 -19.59 22.95
N ILE A 493 10.93 -20.35 21.84
CA ILE A 493 9.73 -21.18 21.60
C ILE A 493 9.62 -22.31 22.64
N LYS A 494 10.73 -22.99 22.99
CA LYS A 494 10.72 -24.03 24.01
C LYS A 494 10.31 -23.50 25.41
N ARG A 495 10.79 -22.30 25.79
CA ARG A 495 10.44 -21.68 27.08
C ARG A 495 8.96 -21.30 27.17
N LYS A 496 8.34 -20.93 26.04
CA LYS A 496 6.90 -20.61 26.02
C LYS A 496 6.05 -21.87 26.14
N LYS A 497 6.41 -22.97 25.46
CA LYS A 497 5.72 -24.26 25.62
C LYS A 497 5.82 -24.86 27.02
N SER A 498 6.90 -24.62 27.74
CA SER A 498 7.05 -25.09 29.11
C SER A 498 6.23 -24.27 30.13
N LYS A 499 5.92 -22.99 29.82
CA LYS A 499 5.06 -22.12 30.63
C LYS A 499 3.57 -22.26 30.38
N ASP A 500 3.19 -22.76 29.18
CA ASP A 500 1.78 -23.02 28.84
C ASP A 500 1.32 -24.42 29.30
N ASN A 501 2.26 -25.27 29.78
CA ASN A 501 2.03 -26.61 30.34
C ASN A 501 2.17 -26.67 31.86
N THR A 502 2.42 -25.56 32.54
CA THR A 502 2.35 -25.36 33.99
C THR A 502 1.25 -24.36 34.31
#